data_57f58fa234aa0c47d9647fec60f6da79
#
_entry.id   57f58fa234aa0c47d9647fec60f6da79
#
_cell.length_a   1.000
_cell.length_b   1.000
_cell.length_c   1.000
_cell.angle_alpha   90.00
_cell.angle_beta   90.00
_cell.angle_gamma   90.00
#
_symmetry.space_group_name_H-M   'P 1'
#
loop_
_entity.id
_entity.type
_entity.pdbx_description
1 polymer ?
#
loop_
_entity_poly.entity_id
_entity_poly.type
_entity_poly.pdbx_seq_one_letter_code
_entity_poly.pdbx_strand_id
1 'polypeptide(L)'
;TAYEIRNCDWSSDVCSSDLMMSIPGLALFYGGLVRSKNMLSVLMQVFVTFSLIVVLWALYGYSLAFTEGNAFFGGFDRLFLKGVFDPIKGEFATAATFSKGVVLPEIVFVMFQATFAAITCCLIVGAFAERMKFSAVLLFMVLWFTFSYAPIAHMVWFWMGPDAYTGKEVVDAMNAKAGLIWQWGALDFAGGTVVHINAAVAGLDRKSTRLNSSHS
;
A
#
# COMPACT_ATOMS: atom_id res chain seq x y z
N THR A 1 -9.23 16.20 -22.23
CA THR A 1 -10.17 15.64 -23.21
C THR A 1 -10.97 14.49 -22.63
N ALA A 2 -12.02 13.99 -23.32
CA ALA A 2 -12.89 12.92 -22.80
C ALA A 2 -12.16 11.63 -22.40
N TYR A 3 -11.00 11.35 -22.98
CA TYR A 3 -10.17 10.18 -22.63
C TYR A 3 -9.44 10.36 -21.28
N GLU A 4 -8.97 11.55 -21.00
CA GLU A 4 -8.33 11.89 -19.71
C GLU A 4 -9.36 11.88 -18.56
N ILE A 5 -10.56 12.39 -18.80
CA ILE A 5 -11.67 12.35 -17.83
C ILE A 5 -12.03 10.90 -17.51
N ARG A 6 -12.11 10.01 -18.51
CA ARG A 6 -12.43 8.57 -18.30
C ARG A 6 -11.38 7.85 -17.46
N ASN A 7 -10.09 8.17 -17.61
CA ASN A 7 -9.04 7.57 -16.78
C ASN A 7 -9.06 8.08 -15.33
N CYS A 8 -9.34 9.37 -15.12
CA CYS A 8 -9.52 9.91 -13.77
C CYS A 8 -10.77 9.34 -13.10
N ASP A 9 -11.88 9.24 -13.82
CA ASP A 9 -13.13 8.67 -13.31
C ASP A 9 -12.93 7.20 -12.90
N TRP A 10 -12.29 6.41 -13.76
CA TRP A 10 -12.01 5.00 -13.44
C TRP A 10 -11.13 4.85 -12.19
N SER A 11 -10.07 5.64 -12.04
CA SER A 11 -9.20 5.60 -10.86
C SER A 11 -9.94 6.02 -9.59
N SER A 12 -10.85 6.99 -9.68
CA SER A 12 -11.68 7.43 -8.56
C SER A 12 -12.70 6.36 -8.16
N ASP A 13 -13.35 5.72 -9.14
CA ASP A 13 -14.31 4.65 -8.89
C ASP A 13 -13.65 3.42 -8.26
N VAL A 14 -12.48 3.02 -8.75
CA VAL A 14 -11.68 1.92 -8.16
C VAL A 14 -11.26 2.27 -6.74
N CYS A 15 -10.76 3.49 -6.50
CA CYS A 15 -10.40 3.95 -5.17
C CYS A 15 -11.60 3.94 -4.20
N SER A 16 -12.78 4.37 -4.65
CA SER A 16 -14.01 4.37 -3.85
C SER A 16 -14.47 2.95 -3.52
N SER A 17 -14.38 2.03 -4.48
CA SER A 17 -14.70 0.61 -4.30
C SER A 17 -13.76 -0.06 -3.32
N ASP A 18 -12.46 0.23 -3.42
CA ASP A 18 -11.44 -0.29 -2.52
C ASP A 18 -11.63 0.23 -1.08
N LEU A 19 -11.98 1.50 -0.91
CA LEU A 19 -12.32 2.06 0.40
C LEU A 19 -13.55 1.39 1.01
N MET A 20 -14.61 1.17 0.23
CA MET A 20 -15.82 0.49 0.69
C MET A 20 -15.53 -0.96 1.08
N MET A 21 -14.71 -1.66 0.32
CA MET A 21 -14.32 -3.03 0.62
C MET A 21 -13.40 -3.11 1.84
N SER A 22 -12.44 -2.20 1.93
CA SER A 22 -11.39 -2.22 2.97
C SER A 22 -11.89 -1.85 4.35
N ILE A 23 -12.83 -0.90 4.45
CA ILE A 23 -13.29 -0.39 5.74
C ILE A 23 -14.55 -1.17 6.18
N PRO A 24 -15.76 -0.91 5.64
CA PRO A 24 -16.94 -1.58 6.16
C PRO A 24 -16.97 -3.07 5.80
N GLY A 25 -16.60 -3.45 4.57
CA GLY A 25 -16.68 -4.83 4.11
C GLY A 25 -15.77 -5.75 4.91
N LEU A 26 -14.48 -5.42 5.02
CA LEU A 26 -13.50 -6.25 5.74
C LEU A 26 -13.76 -6.27 7.25
N ALA A 27 -14.15 -5.12 7.82
CA ALA A 27 -14.49 -5.04 9.25
C ALA A 27 -15.69 -5.95 9.60
N LEU A 28 -16.75 -5.91 8.81
CA LEU A 28 -17.91 -6.77 8.97
C LEU A 28 -17.58 -8.25 8.72
N PHE A 29 -16.74 -8.53 7.73
CA PHE A 29 -16.30 -9.90 7.44
C PHE A 29 -15.56 -10.50 8.65
N TYR A 30 -14.55 -9.82 9.18
CA TYR A 30 -13.84 -10.32 10.37
C TYR A 30 -14.71 -10.29 11.63
N GLY A 31 -15.56 -9.28 11.78
CA GLY A 31 -16.53 -9.21 12.86
C GLY A 31 -17.49 -10.41 12.87
N GLY A 32 -17.90 -10.89 11.69
CA GLY A 32 -18.74 -12.07 11.54
C GLY A 32 -18.04 -13.41 11.84
N LEU A 33 -16.70 -13.44 11.78
CA LEU A 33 -15.92 -14.67 12.04
C LEU A 33 -15.55 -14.86 13.52
N VAL A 34 -15.74 -13.85 14.36
CA VAL A 34 -15.39 -13.89 15.78
C VAL A 34 -16.64 -14.06 16.64
N ARG A 35 -16.43 -14.40 17.92
CA ARG A 35 -17.54 -14.48 18.89
C ARG A 35 -18.26 -13.15 19.01
N SER A 36 -19.57 -13.14 19.12
CA SER A 36 -20.41 -11.92 19.17
C SER A 36 -19.94 -10.88 20.19
N LYS A 37 -19.45 -11.31 21.36
CA LYS A 37 -18.89 -10.44 22.40
C LYS A 37 -17.61 -9.71 22.00
N ASN A 38 -16.89 -10.21 21.00
CA ASN A 38 -15.61 -9.66 20.54
C ASN A 38 -15.75 -8.92 19.19
N MET A 39 -16.92 -8.96 18.58
CA MET A 39 -17.17 -8.34 17.27
C MET A 39 -16.80 -6.86 17.24
N LEU A 40 -17.24 -6.08 18.23
CA LEU A 40 -16.96 -4.65 18.29
C LEU A 40 -15.47 -4.37 18.43
N SER A 41 -14.73 -5.19 19.19
CA SER A 41 -13.28 -5.07 19.35
C SER A 41 -12.54 -5.27 18.02
N VAL A 42 -12.96 -6.25 17.22
CA VAL A 42 -12.35 -6.53 15.92
C VAL A 42 -12.69 -5.44 14.89
N LEU A 43 -13.94 -4.97 14.88
CA LEU A 43 -14.34 -3.82 14.08
C LEU A 43 -13.45 -2.61 14.37
N MET A 44 -13.26 -2.28 15.63
CA MET A 44 -12.38 -1.16 16.05
C MET A 44 -10.92 -1.39 15.65
N GLN A 45 -10.41 -2.61 15.73
CA GLN A 45 -9.06 -2.91 15.27
C GLN A 45 -8.89 -2.62 13.78
N VAL A 46 -9.83 -3.02 12.94
CA VAL A 46 -9.79 -2.74 11.49
C VAL A 46 -9.87 -1.23 11.22
N PHE A 47 -10.86 -0.53 11.80
CA PHE A 47 -11.04 0.90 11.57
C PHE A 47 -9.83 1.73 12.01
N VAL A 48 -9.31 1.46 13.21
CA VAL A 48 -8.17 2.24 13.74
C VAL A 48 -6.89 1.90 13.00
N THR A 49 -6.67 0.62 12.64
CA THR A 49 -5.52 0.23 11.80
C THR A 49 -5.58 0.92 10.44
N PHE A 50 -6.71 0.90 9.77
CA PHE A 50 -6.89 1.58 8.50
C PHE A 50 -6.54 3.07 8.60
N SER A 51 -7.15 3.77 9.55
CA SER A 51 -6.92 5.20 9.76
C SER A 51 -5.46 5.53 10.10
N LEU A 52 -4.83 4.72 10.95
CA LEU A 52 -3.42 4.86 11.32
C LEU A 52 -2.53 4.73 10.08
N ILE A 53 -2.74 3.71 9.26
CA ILE A 53 -1.90 3.48 8.08
C ILE A 53 -2.08 4.58 7.03
N VAL A 54 -3.30 5.08 6.80
CA VAL A 54 -3.53 6.22 5.89
C VAL A 54 -2.76 7.47 6.37
N VAL A 55 -2.73 7.73 7.68
CA VAL A 55 -1.93 8.84 8.22
C VAL A 55 -0.43 8.60 8.00
N LEU A 56 0.09 7.41 8.31
CA LEU A 56 1.49 7.08 8.09
C LEU A 56 1.88 7.09 6.60
N TRP A 57 0.94 6.71 5.74
CA TRP A 57 1.11 6.79 4.29
C TRP A 57 1.33 8.24 3.83
N ALA A 58 0.49 9.16 4.28
CA ALA A 58 0.62 10.58 3.97
C ALA A 58 1.90 11.20 4.57
N LEU A 59 2.32 10.76 5.75
CA LEU A 59 3.51 11.29 6.44
C LEU A 59 4.81 10.88 5.73
N TYR A 60 4.99 9.57 5.47
CA TYR A 60 6.23 9.05 4.91
C TYR A 60 6.08 7.81 4.00
N GLY A 61 5.00 7.04 4.14
CA GLY A 61 4.83 5.76 3.45
C GLY A 61 4.86 5.92 1.93
N TYR A 62 4.15 6.91 1.41
CA TYR A 62 4.15 7.22 -0.01
C TYR A 62 5.56 7.55 -0.53
N SER A 63 6.30 8.35 0.22
CA SER A 63 7.69 8.69 -0.15
C SER A 63 8.57 7.44 -0.21
N LEU A 64 8.54 6.59 0.81
CA LEU A 64 9.34 5.36 0.86
C LEU A 64 8.99 4.35 -0.23
N ALA A 65 7.73 4.33 -0.69
CA ALA A 65 7.27 3.38 -1.70
C ALA A 65 7.46 3.88 -3.14
N PHE A 66 7.25 5.19 -3.41
CA PHE A 66 7.09 5.71 -4.78
C PHE A 66 8.00 6.88 -5.14
N THR A 67 9.14 7.06 -4.48
CA THR A 67 10.19 7.99 -4.93
C THR A 67 11.47 7.27 -5.31
N GLU A 68 12.33 7.93 -6.08
CA GLU A 68 13.68 7.42 -6.36
C GLU A 68 14.46 7.24 -5.06
N GLY A 69 15.18 6.13 -4.95
CA GLY A 69 16.01 5.82 -3.80
C GLY A 69 17.01 4.73 -4.14
N ASN A 70 16.91 3.61 -3.46
CA ASN A 70 17.69 2.43 -3.80
C ASN A 70 16.75 1.29 -4.24
N ALA A 71 17.30 0.12 -4.55
CA ALA A 71 16.50 -1.02 -5.01
C ALA A 71 15.49 -1.57 -3.99
N PHE A 72 15.60 -1.20 -2.70
CA PHE A 72 14.78 -1.72 -1.60
C PHE A 72 13.75 -0.72 -1.08
N PHE A 73 14.05 0.58 -1.10
CA PHE A 73 13.14 1.63 -0.63
C PHE A 73 13.45 2.97 -1.28
N GLY A 74 12.42 3.80 -1.39
CA GLY A 74 12.50 5.15 -1.94
C GLY A 74 13.15 6.16 -1.01
N GLY A 75 13.31 7.36 -1.52
CA GLY A 75 13.84 8.52 -0.77
C GLY A 75 12.78 9.23 0.07
N PHE A 76 13.11 10.50 0.41
CA PHE A 76 12.28 11.35 1.26
C PHE A 76 11.72 12.57 0.55
N ASP A 77 11.71 12.57 -0.80
CA ASP A 77 11.34 13.73 -1.61
C ASP A 77 9.85 14.09 -1.52
N ARG A 78 9.03 13.12 -1.15
CA ARG A 78 7.57 13.25 -0.99
C ARG A 78 7.09 13.15 0.46
N LEU A 79 7.98 13.36 1.45
CA LEU A 79 7.57 13.41 2.86
C LEU A 79 6.46 14.46 3.05
N PHE A 80 5.45 14.09 3.84
CA PHE A 80 4.26 14.93 4.08
C PHE A 80 3.54 15.34 2.77
N LEU A 81 3.64 14.52 1.72
CA LEU A 81 3.14 14.79 0.37
C LEU A 81 3.70 16.09 -0.25
N LYS A 82 4.91 16.48 0.17
CA LYS A 82 5.58 17.67 -0.36
C LYS A 82 5.71 17.57 -1.88
N GLY A 83 5.32 18.64 -2.59
CA GLY A 83 5.44 18.75 -4.05
C GLY A 83 4.36 17.98 -4.82
N VAL A 84 3.42 17.30 -4.16
CA VAL A 84 2.21 16.74 -4.81
C VAL A 84 1.26 17.84 -5.27
N PHE A 85 1.22 18.95 -4.55
CA PHE A 85 0.47 20.16 -4.92
C PHE A 85 1.42 21.36 -4.99
N ASP A 86 1.37 22.11 -6.10
CA ASP A 86 2.09 23.37 -6.29
C ASP A 86 1.15 24.55 -5.96
N PRO A 87 1.31 25.21 -4.80
CA PRO A 87 0.43 26.31 -4.40
C PRO A 87 0.58 27.57 -5.27
N ILE A 88 1.70 27.71 -6.00
CA ILE A 88 1.96 28.88 -6.86
C ILE A 88 1.18 28.73 -8.16
N LYS A 89 1.19 27.54 -8.75
CA LYS A 89 0.49 27.23 -10.00
C LYS A 89 -0.96 26.84 -9.78
N GLY A 90 -1.32 26.41 -8.55
CA GLY A 90 -2.64 25.85 -8.24
C GLY A 90 -2.89 24.48 -8.88
N GLU A 91 -1.83 23.74 -9.23
CA GLU A 91 -1.90 22.48 -9.96
C GLU A 91 -1.30 21.34 -9.14
N PHE A 92 -1.81 20.12 -9.37
CA PHE A 92 -1.20 18.91 -8.83
C PHE A 92 -0.08 18.41 -9.75
N ALA A 93 0.98 17.85 -9.15
CA ALA A 93 1.97 17.08 -9.88
C ALA A 93 1.29 15.89 -10.57
N THR A 94 1.92 15.35 -11.59
CA THR A 94 1.41 14.22 -12.36
C THR A 94 2.19 12.96 -12.06
N ALA A 95 1.48 11.84 -11.95
CA ALA A 95 2.03 10.50 -11.86
C ALA A 95 1.88 9.77 -13.19
N ALA A 96 2.87 8.93 -13.54
CA ALA A 96 2.81 8.10 -14.72
C ALA A 96 1.78 6.98 -14.56
N THR A 97 1.19 6.57 -15.67
CA THR A 97 0.35 5.37 -15.77
C THR A 97 1.10 4.26 -16.50
N PHE A 98 0.48 3.09 -16.69
CA PHE A 98 1.04 2.03 -17.54
C PHE A 98 0.95 2.35 -19.05
N SER A 99 0.19 3.37 -19.42
CA SER A 99 0.01 3.80 -20.82
C SER A 99 0.94 4.94 -21.15
N LYS A 100 1.67 4.81 -22.26
CA LYS A 100 2.61 5.82 -22.73
C LYS A 100 1.88 7.13 -23.08
N GLY A 101 2.42 8.28 -22.60
CA GLY A 101 1.83 9.59 -22.80
C GLY A 101 0.54 9.85 -22.00
N VAL A 102 0.16 8.97 -21.08
CA VAL A 102 -1.01 9.13 -20.21
C VAL A 102 -0.56 9.33 -18.78
N VAL A 103 -0.94 10.45 -18.19
CA VAL A 103 -0.64 10.79 -16.79
C VAL A 103 -1.93 11.06 -16.03
N LEU A 104 -1.86 10.96 -14.72
CA LEU A 104 -2.97 11.31 -13.82
C LEU A 104 -2.46 12.27 -12.72
N PRO A 105 -3.34 13.05 -12.05
CA PRO A 105 -2.93 13.85 -10.91
C PRO A 105 -2.30 12.97 -9.83
N GLU A 106 -1.11 13.33 -9.35
CA GLU A 106 -0.36 12.52 -8.37
C GLU A 106 -1.17 12.27 -7.09
N ILE A 107 -2.01 13.22 -6.68
CA ILE A 107 -2.87 13.05 -5.51
C ILE A 107 -3.86 11.88 -5.66
N VAL A 108 -4.38 11.63 -6.87
CA VAL A 108 -5.27 10.48 -7.13
C VAL A 108 -4.48 9.19 -6.99
N PHE A 109 -3.26 9.14 -7.51
CA PHE A 109 -2.37 8.00 -7.34
C PHE A 109 -2.01 7.75 -5.86
N VAL A 110 -1.71 8.82 -5.11
CA VAL A 110 -1.46 8.75 -3.65
C VAL A 110 -2.63 8.12 -2.92
N MET A 111 -3.85 8.59 -3.18
CA MET A 111 -5.07 8.08 -2.53
C MET A 111 -5.37 6.64 -2.92
N PHE A 112 -5.23 6.30 -4.19
CA PHE A 112 -5.39 4.93 -4.68
C PHE A 112 -4.41 3.96 -4.00
N GLN A 113 -3.14 4.31 -3.94
CA GLN A 113 -2.13 3.48 -3.30
C GLN A 113 -2.27 3.43 -1.76
N ALA A 114 -2.85 4.46 -1.14
CA ALA A 114 -3.16 4.46 0.29
C ALA A 114 -4.14 3.33 0.65
N THR A 115 -5.11 3.03 -0.22
CA THR A 115 -6.07 1.94 0.01
C THR A 115 -5.39 0.59 0.09
N PHE A 116 -4.41 0.31 -0.80
CA PHE A 116 -3.63 -0.93 -0.76
C PHE A 116 -2.74 -1.03 0.48
N ALA A 117 -2.11 0.05 0.88
CA ALA A 117 -1.33 0.11 2.11
C ALA A 117 -2.18 -0.21 3.34
N ALA A 118 -3.33 0.41 3.44
CA ALA A 118 -4.22 0.27 4.57
C ALA A 118 -4.92 -1.12 4.60
N ILE A 119 -5.43 -1.61 3.46
CA ILE A 119 -6.07 -2.93 3.41
C ILE A 119 -5.07 -4.04 3.73
N THR A 120 -3.83 -3.94 3.27
CA THR A 120 -2.81 -4.96 3.54
C THR A 120 -2.58 -5.14 5.05
N CYS A 121 -2.45 -4.05 5.79
CA CYS A 121 -2.36 -4.10 7.25
C CYS A 121 -3.64 -4.64 7.89
N CYS A 122 -4.81 -4.25 7.38
CA CYS A 122 -6.09 -4.74 7.90
C CYS A 122 -6.29 -6.25 7.67
N LEU A 123 -5.76 -6.82 6.58
CA LEU A 123 -5.83 -8.27 6.31
C LEU A 123 -5.12 -9.09 7.40
N ILE A 124 -4.08 -8.55 8.02
CA ILE A 124 -3.36 -9.25 9.10
C ILE A 124 -4.17 -9.27 10.40
N VAL A 125 -5.10 -8.33 10.62
CA VAL A 125 -5.90 -8.24 11.85
C VAL A 125 -6.61 -9.54 12.18
N GLY A 126 -7.09 -10.28 11.16
CA GLY A 126 -7.72 -11.58 11.34
C GLY A 126 -6.85 -12.61 12.07
N ALA A 127 -5.52 -12.56 11.92
CA ALA A 127 -4.59 -13.44 12.62
C ALA A 127 -4.44 -13.10 14.11
N PHE A 128 -4.76 -11.89 14.51
CA PHE A 128 -4.66 -11.39 15.89
C PHE A 128 -5.98 -11.39 16.64
N ALA A 129 -7.09 -11.55 15.93
CA ALA A 129 -8.42 -11.45 16.48
C ALA A 129 -8.56 -12.28 17.77
N GLU A 130 -9.15 -11.68 18.80
CA GLU A 130 -9.36 -12.25 20.15
C GLU A 130 -8.08 -12.60 20.95
N ARG A 131 -6.88 -12.31 20.45
CA ARG A 131 -5.64 -12.86 21.02
C ARG A 131 -4.59 -11.83 21.42
N MET A 132 -4.66 -10.61 20.89
CA MET A 132 -3.70 -9.54 21.19
C MET A 132 -4.36 -8.35 21.84
N LYS A 133 -3.58 -7.66 22.68
CA LYS A 133 -3.95 -6.34 23.20
C LYS A 133 -3.98 -5.33 22.06
N PHE A 134 -4.94 -4.42 22.06
CA PHE A 134 -5.13 -3.42 21.03
C PHE A 134 -3.86 -2.57 20.78
N SER A 135 -3.20 -2.09 21.84
CA SER A 135 -1.97 -1.32 21.72
C SER A 135 -0.82 -2.09 21.05
N ALA A 136 -0.73 -3.40 21.33
CA ALA A 136 0.29 -4.25 20.70
C ALA A 136 0.00 -4.48 19.21
N VAL A 137 -1.27 -4.54 18.80
CA VAL A 137 -1.66 -4.60 17.39
C VAL A 137 -1.23 -3.31 16.70
N LEU A 138 -1.53 -2.14 17.26
CA LEU A 138 -1.15 -0.86 16.64
C LEU A 138 0.37 -0.70 16.51
N LEU A 139 1.13 -1.02 17.55
CA LEU A 139 2.60 -0.98 17.49
C LEU A 139 3.14 -1.92 16.41
N PHE A 140 2.61 -3.15 16.36
CA PHE A 140 3.00 -4.11 15.33
C PHE A 140 2.70 -3.56 13.93
N MET A 141 1.52 -2.95 13.72
CA MET A 141 1.14 -2.40 12.41
C MET A 141 2.05 -1.27 11.96
N VAL A 142 2.44 -0.37 12.86
CA VAL A 142 3.40 0.72 12.55
C VAL A 142 4.75 0.14 12.11
N LEU A 143 5.30 -0.81 12.87
CA LEU A 143 6.59 -1.42 12.58
C LEU A 143 6.52 -2.25 11.29
N TRP A 144 5.51 -3.07 11.15
CA TRP A 144 5.34 -3.93 9.97
C TRP A 144 5.11 -3.12 8.70
N PHE A 145 4.27 -2.08 8.77
CA PHE A 145 4.07 -1.15 7.66
C PHE A 145 5.39 -0.50 7.21
N THR A 146 6.18 -0.03 8.17
CA THR A 146 7.44 0.68 7.90
C THR A 146 8.53 -0.24 7.35
N PHE A 147 8.71 -1.42 7.94
CA PHE A 147 9.86 -2.29 7.65
C PHE A 147 9.55 -3.46 6.72
N SER A 148 8.28 -3.75 6.45
CA SER A 148 7.87 -4.81 5.53
C SER A 148 7.07 -4.25 4.35
N TYR A 149 5.95 -3.57 4.61
CA TYR A 149 5.08 -3.14 3.54
C TYR A 149 5.73 -2.12 2.61
N ALA A 150 6.24 -1.01 3.15
CA ALA A 150 6.80 0.08 2.34
C ALA A 150 8.01 -0.38 1.49
N PRO A 151 8.98 -1.15 2.02
CA PRO A 151 10.05 -1.72 1.20
C PRO A 151 9.55 -2.68 0.13
N ILE A 152 8.62 -3.59 0.45
CA ILE A 152 8.11 -4.55 -0.54
C ILE A 152 7.31 -3.83 -1.63
N ALA A 153 6.51 -2.81 -1.28
CA ALA A 153 5.80 -1.99 -2.26
C ALA A 153 6.77 -1.28 -3.21
N HIS A 154 7.87 -0.73 -2.68
CA HIS A 154 8.90 -0.12 -3.51
C HIS A 154 9.59 -1.15 -4.40
N MET A 155 10.03 -2.27 -3.87
CA MET A 155 10.71 -3.31 -4.63
C MET A 155 9.88 -3.85 -5.79
N VAL A 156 8.56 -3.93 -5.64
CA VAL A 156 7.66 -4.55 -6.63
C VAL A 156 7.04 -3.53 -7.57
N TRP A 157 6.62 -2.37 -7.06
CA TRP A 157 5.78 -1.43 -7.81
C TRP A 157 6.48 -0.16 -8.25
N PHE A 158 7.69 0.14 -7.73
CA PHE A 158 8.38 1.33 -8.15
C PHE A 158 9.14 1.13 -9.47
N TRP A 159 8.83 1.97 -10.45
CA TRP A 159 9.49 2.06 -11.75
C TRP A 159 9.32 3.46 -12.33
N MET A 160 10.09 3.80 -13.36
CA MET A 160 10.18 5.16 -13.88
C MET A 160 9.03 5.57 -14.84
N GLY A 161 8.01 4.71 -15.01
CA GLY A 161 6.92 4.94 -15.96
C GLY A 161 7.30 4.62 -17.42
N PRO A 162 6.30 4.40 -18.30
CA PRO A 162 6.54 3.93 -19.67
C PRO A 162 7.26 4.96 -20.55
N ASP A 163 7.14 6.25 -20.25
CA ASP A 163 7.75 7.33 -21.02
C ASP A 163 9.25 7.47 -20.79
N ALA A 164 9.77 6.93 -19.69
CA ALA A 164 11.20 6.92 -19.41
C ALA A 164 11.97 5.87 -20.24
N TYR A 165 11.27 4.87 -20.79
CA TYR A 165 11.88 3.77 -21.54
C TYR A 165 11.89 4.06 -23.05
N THR A 166 12.70 5.04 -23.48
CA THR A 166 12.69 5.55 -24.88
C THR A 166 13.76 4.97 -25.80
N GLY A 167 14.63 4.07 -25.34
CA GLY A 167 15.66 3.45 -26.17
C GLY A 167 16.38 2.33 -25.45
N LYS A 168 17.02 1.42 -26.18
CA LYS A 168 17.68 0.23 -25.59
C LYS A 168 18.77 0.58 -24.58
N GLU A 169 19.55 1.63 -24.82
CA GLU A 169 20.61 2.08 -23.90
C GLU A 169 20.06 2.73 -22.62
N VAL A 170 18.86 3.31 -22.71
CA VAL A 170 18.20 3.97 -21.57
C VAL A 170 17.48 2.94 -20.69
N VAL A 171 17.03 1.83 -21.25
CA VAL A 171 16.29 0.77 -20.53
C VAL A 171 17.08 0.23 -19.34
N ASP A 172 18.37 -0.09 -19.53
CA ASP A 172 19.20 -0.65 -18.45
C ASP A 172 19.43 0.37 -17.32
N ALA A 173 19.66 1.63 -17.69
CA ALA A 173 19.82 2.71 -16.71
C ALA A 173 18.53 3.01 -15.94
N MET A 174 17.37 2.94 -16.59
CA MET A 174 16.07 3.15 -15.93
C MET A 174 15.67 1.94 -15.09
N ASN A 175 15.93 0.71 -15.56
CA ASN A 175 15.72 -0.49 -14.76
C ASN A 175 16.58 -0.49 -13.49
N ALA A 176 17.82 -0.02 -13.54
CA ALA A 176 18.68 0.04 -12.36
C ALA A 176 18.14 0.98 -11.25
N LYS A 177 17.27 1.93 -11.60
CA LYS A 177 16.57 2.82 -10.64
C LYS A 177 15.27 2.25 -10.10
N ALA A 178 14.71 1.25 -10.74
CA ALA A 178 13.46 0.60 -10.31
C ALA A 178 13.67 -0.28 -9.07
N GLY A 179 12.56 -0.70 -8.47
CA GLY A 179 12.59 -1.64 -7.34
C GLY A 179 13.20 -3.00 -7.71
N LEU A 180 13.83 -3.67 -6.74
CA LEU A 180 14.60 -4.91 -6.95
C LEU A 180 13.79 -6.02 -7.64
N ILE A 181 12.56 -6.24 -7.19
CA ILE A 181 11.72 -7.32 -7.71
C ILE A 181 11.20 -6.97 -9.12
N TRP A 182 10.95 -5.69 -9.36
CA TRP A 182 10.68 -5.19 -10.71
C TRP A 182 11.85 -5.45 -11.66
N GLN A 183 13.10 -5.20 -11.23
CA GLN A 183 14.31 -5.49 -12.03
C GLN A 183 14.42 -6.97 -12.40
N TRP A 184 13.89 -7.89 -11.59
CA TRP A 184 13.83 -9.32 -11.88
C TRP A 184 12.72 -9.70 -12.86
N GLY A 185 11.93 -8.72 -13.33
CA GLY A 185 10.83 -8.94 -14.29
C GLY A 185 9.53 -9.44 -13.65
N ALA A 186 9.38 -9.35 -12.33
CA ALA A 186 8.13 -9.70 -11.68
C ALA A 186 7.06 -8.64 -11.97
N LEU A 187 5.84 -9.09 -12.25
CA LEU A 187 4.66 -8.26 -12.44
C LEU A 187 3.63 -8.59 -11.36
N ASP A 188 3.24 -7.57 -10.63
CA ASP A 188 2.18 -7.65 -9.63
C ASP A 188 1.11 -6.60 -9.96
N PHE A 189 0.04 -7.04 -10.63
CA PHE A 189 -1.03 -6.16 -11.10
C PHE A 189 -1.98 -5.72 -10.00
N ALA A 190 -2.37 -6.65 -9.14
CA ALA A 190 -3.46 -6.46 -8.17
C ALA A 190 -3.03 -6.75 -6.72
N GLY A 191 -1.74 -6.66 -6.44
CA GLY A 191 -1.21 -6.84 -5.09
C GLY A 191 -1.06 -8.30 -4.65
N GLY A 192 -0.92 -9.23 -5.59
CA GLY A 192 -0.66 -10.64 -5.26
C GLY A 192 0.54 -10.80 -4.34
N THR A 193 1.64 -10.11 -4.63
CA THR A 193 2.87 -10.14 -3.84
C THR A 193 2.82 -9.10 -2.70
N VAL A 194 2.58 -7.83 -3.04
CA VAL A 194 2.68 -6.71 -2.08
C VAL A 194 1.61 -6.79 -1.00
N VAL A 195 0.40 -7.17 -1.35
CA VAL A 195 -0.74 -7.23 -0.43
C VAL A 195 -0.90 -8.63 0.14
N HIS A 196 -1.22 -9.61 -0.71
CA HIS A 196 -1.73 -10.90 -0.23
C HIS A 196 -0.64 -11.80 0.32
N ILE A 197 0.48 -12.01 -0.39
CA ILE A 197 1.58 -12.84 0.11
C ILE A 197 2.19 -12.19 1.35
N ASN A 198 2.44 -10.90 1.31
CA ASN A 198 3.04 -10.15 2.40
C ASN A 198 2.18 -10.22 3.69
N ALA A 199 0.88 -9.97 3.59
CA ALA A 199 -0.04 -10.08 4.72
C ALA A 199 -0.18 -11.53 5.22
N ALA A 200 -0.25 -12.51 4.30
CA ALA A 200 -0.39 -13.92 4.66
C ALA A 200 0.83 -14.44 5.42
N VAL A 201 2.04 -14.10 5.00
CA VAL A 201 3.28 -14.48 5.70
C VAL A 201 3.31 -13.89 7.11
N ALA A 202 2.95 -12.62 7.28
CA ALA A 202 2.85 -12.00 8.60
C ALA A 202 1.84 -12.70 9.52
N GLY A 203 0.69 -13.12 8.97
CA GLY A 203 -0.32 -13.87 9.69
C GLY A 203 0.10 -15.31 10.04
N LEU A 204 0.83 -15.97 9.15
CA LEU A 204 1.29 -17.35 9.29
C LEU A 204 2.35 -17.50 10.40
N ASP A 205 3.36 -16.66 10.38
CA ASP A 205 4.43 -16.68 11.38
C ASP A 205 3.86 -16.59 12.81
N ARG A 206 2.91 -15.73 13.00
CA ARG A 206 2.25 -15.54 14.28
C ARG A 206 1.46 -16.78 14.75
N LYS A 207 0.86 -17.52 13.82
CA LYS A 207 0.09 -18.73 14.14
C LYS A 207 1.01 -19.90 14.48
N SER A 208 2.14 -20.05 13.78
CA SER A 208 3.11 -21.13 14.00
C SER A 208 3.85 -20.98 15.33
N THR A 209 4.24 -19.76 15.71
CA THR A 209 4.92 -19.47 16.98
C THR A 209 4.07 -19.85 18.21
N ARG A 210 2.73 -19.76 18.11
CA ARG A 210 1.82 -20.16 19.19
C ARG A 210 1.58 -21.67 19.28
N LEU A 211 1.60 -22.38 18.18
CA LEU A 211 1.46 -23.85 18.21
C LEU A 211 2.65 -24.50 18.92
N ASN A 212 3.84 -23.94 18.76
CA ASN A 212 5.04 -24.42 19.46
C ASN A 212 5.06 -24.10 20.97
N SER A 213 4.46 -22.96 21.39
CA SER A 213 4.42 -22.59 22.82
C SER A 213 3.36 -23.33 23.63
N SER A 214 2.41 -24.01 22.99
CA SER A 214 1.38 -24.81 23.67
C SER A 214 1.80 -26.27 23.92
N HIS A 215 2.98 -26.67 23.42
CA HIS A 215 3.57 -28.02 23.61
C HIS A 215 4.79 -28.01 24.53
N SER A 216 5.14 -26.88 25.10
CA SER A 216 6.15 -26.73 26.16
C SER A 216 5.47 -26.38 27.48
#